data_da994204aabf1157def61bb7a69c29c6
#
_entry.id   da994204aabf1157def61bb7a69c29c6
#
_cell.length_a   1.000
_cell.length_b   1.000
_cell.length_c   1.000
_cell.angle_alpha   90.00
_cell.angle_beta   90.00
_cell.angle_gamma   90.00
#
_symmetry.space_group_name_H-M   'P 1'
#
loop_
_entity.id
_entity.type
_entity.pdbx_description
1 polymer ?
#
loop_
_entity_poly.entity_id
_entity_poly.type
_entity_poly.pdbx_seq_one_letter_code
_entity_poly.pdbx_strand_id
1 'polypeptide(L)'
;MAEDFLKNLISFVFCLLPFIIFVPLLKDFKMAQKPSIPKGTRDFLPEVMVRRNYIFDTIKTVFKRFGFQPIETPSMENLSTLLGKYGEEGDKLLFRILNSGDFLSGVEQNGETLQSEKIAGKICEKGLRYDLTVPFARFVVQYRDQISFPFRRYQIQPVWRADRPQKGRYREFYQCDVDIVGSNSLLNEAELVQIVDEVFNALKINVVLKINNRKVLAGIAEYIGKPDALVDITVAIDKLDKIGIEAVNAELAQKGLDENAIKKLQPILFMKGDAREKFAQLKSLMAGIEVGEKGIEELETLFNYIDDMNVGIEYELDLTLARGLNYYTGAIFEVKAKDVAMGSISGGGRYDNLTGIFGLQGVSGVGISFGADRIYDVLTELNLFPERNVDSTEAIFLNFGSKEERYCLPYLQQLRRNGINAEIYPDSAKIQKQMKYADQRGIPVVIMAGEDEMNNKTFTVKWMKEGRQENVAAEELLNIINN
;
A
#
# COMPACT_ATOMS: atom_id res chain seq x y z
N MET A 1 21.21 57.08 -59.68
CA MET A 1 21.77 55.74 -59.28
C MET A 1 22.31 55.69 -57.89
N ALA A 2 23.04 56.62 -57.32
CA ALA A 2 23.57 56.59 -55.98
C ALA A 2 22.46 56.91 -54.87
N GLU A 3 21.55 57.84 -55.21
CA GLU A 3 20.45 58.21 -54.29
C GLU A 3 19.35 57.11 -54.12
N ASP A 4 19.09 56.40 -55.24
CA ASP A 4 18.11 55.30 -55.18
C ASP A 4 18.66 54.07 -54.45
N PHE A 5 19.98 53.85 -54.49
CA PHE A 5 20.63 52.80 -53.70
C PHE A 5 20.61 53.07 -52.18
N LEU A 6 20.80 54.38 -51.82
CA LEU A 6 20.74 54.78 -50.38
C LEU A 6 19.32 54.69 -49.81
N LYS A 7 18.30 55.08 -50.61
CA LYS A 7 16.89 54.95 -50.19
C LYS A 7 16.44 53.51 -49.99
N ASN A 8 16.88 52.62 -50.88
CA ASN A 8 16.59 51.19 -50.76
C ASN A 8 17.35 50.54 -49.58
N LEU A 9 18.58 50.95 -49.25
CA LEU A 9 19.36 50.49 -48.13
C LEU A 9 18.75 50.94 -46.79
N ILE A 10 18.26 52.21 -46.75
CA ILE A 10 17.60 52.77 -45.58
C ILE A 10 16.24 52.06 -45.30
N SER A 11 15.44 51.79 -46.36
CA SER A 11 14.20 51.01 -46.23
C SER A 11 14.46 49.56 -45.78
N PHE A 12 15.55 48.94 -46.25
CA PHE A 12 15.93 47.58 -45.83
C PHE A 12 16.41 47.52 -44.37
N VAL A 13 17.13 48.53 -43.91
CA VAL A 13 17.59 48.66 -42.52
C VAL A 13 16.43 48.95 -41.59
N PHE A 14 15.44 49.77 -41.98
CA PHE A 14 14.23 50.01 -41.16
C PHE A 14 13.26 48.82 -41.11
N CYS A 15 13.26 47.93 -42.10
CA CYS A 15 12.47 46.72 -42.08
C CYS A 15 13.10 45.62 -41.18
N LEU A 16 14.42 45.65 -40.95
CA LEU A 16 15.13 44.68 -40.10
C LEU A 16 15.25 45.12 -38.63
N LEU A 17 15.10 46.40 -38.32
CA LEU A 17 15.16 46.91 -36.94
C LEU A 17 14.11 46.29 -36.00
N PRO A 18 12.82 46.11 -36.37
CA PRO A 18 11.87 45.43 -35.50
C PRO A 18 12.17 43.94 -35.32
N PHE A 19 12.82 43.30 -36.31
CA PHE A 19 13.20 41.88 -36.22
C PHE A 19 14.42 41.65 -35.33
N ILE A 20 15.36 42.59 -35.27
CA ILE A 20 16.57 42.47 -34.45
C ILE A 20 16.27 42.80 -32.99
N ILE A 21 15.29 43.66 -32.69
CA ILE A 21 14.88 43.98 -31.32
C ILE A 21 13.92 42.90 -30.73
N PHE A 22 13.21 42.15 -31.60
CA PHE A 22 12.30 41.08 -31.17
C PHE A 22 12.99 39.72 -30.94
N VAL A 23 14.18 39.51 -31.49
CA VAL A 23 14.91 38.24 -31.35
C VAL A 23 15.44 38.00 -29.90
N PRO A 24 15.90 39.00 -29.12
CA PRO A 24 16.22 38.81 -27.72
C PRO A 24 15.01 38.57 -26.82
N LEU A 25 13.82 39.10 -27.13
CA LEU A 25 12.59 38.91 -26.36
C LEU A 25 11.99 37.52 -26.54
N LEU A 26 12.30 36.83 -27.63
CA LEU A 26 11.89 35.44 -27.85
C LEU A 26 12.79 34.40 -27.16
N LYS A 27 13.97 34.82 -26.67
CA LYS A 27 14.89 33.91 -25.95
C LYS A 27 14.44 33.59 -24.50
N ASP A 28 13.52 34.35 -23.94
CA ASP A 28 13.00 34.15 -22.58
C ASP A 28 11.60 33.49 -22.50
N PHE A 29 11.05 33.07 -23.63
CA PHE A 29 9.94 32.12 -23.61
C PHE A 29 10.49 30.77 -23.17
N LYS A 30 10.73 30.58 -21.86
CA LYS A 30 10.86 29.27 -21.28
C LYS A 30 9.58 28.53 -21.65
N MET A 31 9.69 27.56 -22.55
CA MET A 31 8.57 26.63 -22.81
C MET A 31 8.16 26.10 -21.43
N ALA A 32 6.88 26.25 -21.09
CA ALA A 32 6.35 25.76 -19.84
C ALA A 32 6.76 24.29 -19.69
N GLN A 33 7.47 23.99 -18.63
CA GLN A 33 7.92 22.62 -18.36
C GLN A 33 6.67 21.74 -18.22
N LYS A 34 6.59 20.67 -19.01
CA LYS A 34 5.49 19.72 -18.88
C LYS A 34 5.47 19.19 -17.43
N PRO A 35 4.32 19.26 -16.76
CA PRO A 35 4.20 18.69 -15.43
C PRO A 35 4.59 17.20 -15.45
N SER A 36 5.33 16.75 -14.45
CA SER A 36 5.73 15.36 -14.29
C SER A 36 5.83 15.01 -12.80
N ILE A 37 5.68 13.75 -12.51
CA ILE A 37 5.83 13.21 -11.16
C ILE A 37 7.08 12.34 -11.06
N PRO A 38 7.65 12.12 -9.86
CA PRO A 38 8.78 11.24 -9.67
C PRO A 38 8.50 9.82 -10.15
N LYS A 39 9.49 9.17 -10.76
CA LYS A 39 9.34 7.81 -11.26
C LYS A 39 9.00 6.83 -10.13
N GLY A 40 7.92 6.07 -10.29
CA GLY A 40 7.46 5.07 -9.31
C GLY A 40 6.49 5.62 -8.28
N THR A 41 6.09 6.90 -8.40
CA THR A 41 4.95 7.50 -7.67
C THR A 41 3.77 7.67 -8.63
N ARG A 42 2.58 7.97 -8.09
CA ARG A 42 1.33 8.07 -8.87
C ARG A 42 0.43 9.16 -8.32
N ASP A 43 -0.25 9.86 -9.22
CA ASP A 43 -1.46 10.61 -8.90
C ASP A 43 -2.67 9.67 -9.00
N PHE A 44 -3.68 9.89 -8.18
CA PHE A 44 -4.90 9.11 -8.17
C PHE A 44 -6.10 10.01 -8.48
N LEU A 45 -6.76 9.74 -9.60
CA LEU A 45 -7.99 10.41 -9.97
C LEU A 45 -9.14 10.01 -9.02
N PRO A 46 -10.23 10.80 -8.94
CA PRO A 46 -11.34 10.55 -8.02
C PRO A 46 -11.88 9.12 -8.07
N GLU A 47 -12.12 8.56 -9.25
CA GLU A 47 -12.60 7.19 -9.42
C GLU A 47 -11.65 6.14 -8.80
N VAL A 48 -10.34 6.35 -8.97
CA VAL A 48 -9.33 5.47 -8.37
C VAL A 48 -9.34 5.61 -6.85
N MET A 49 -9.50 6.85 -6.34
CA MET A 49 -9.55 7.11 -4.89
C MET A 49 -10.78 6.47 -4.23
N VAL A 50 -11.95 6.51 -4.88
CA VAL A 50 -13.15 5.85 -4.38
C VAL A 50 -12.91 4.33 -4.23
N ARG A 51 -12.30 3.69 -5.23
CA ARG A 51 -11.93 2.26 -5.18
C ARG A 51 -10.88 1.97 -4.11
N ARG A 52 -9.93 2.87 -3.90
CA ARG A 52 -8.92 2.75 -2.83
C ARG A 52 -9.56 2.87 -1.45
N ASN A 53 -10.46 3.83 -1.27
CA ASN A 53 -11.19 4.01 -0.01
C ASN A 53 -12.02 2.77 0.33
N TYR A 54 -12.69 2.14 -0.66
CA TYR A 54 -13.38 0.86 -0.46
C TYR A 54 -12.47 -0.21 0.16
N ILE A 55 -11.21 -0.33 -0.31
CA ILE A 55 -10.24 -1.27 0.26
C ILE A 55 -9.89 -0.87 1.70
N PHE A 56 -9.54 0.41 1.92
CA PHE A 56 -9.15 0.91 3.23
C PHE A 56 -10.28 0.75 4.26
N ASP A 57 -11.50 1.09 3.90
CA ASP A 57 -12.66 1.02 4.81
C ASP A 57 -13.06 -0.42 5.11
N THR A 58 -12.96 -1.32 4.13
CA THR A 58 -13.15 -2.76 4.35
C THR A 58 -12.16 -3.29 5.38
N ILE A 59 -10.85 -3.07 5.15
CA ILE A 59 -9.79 -3.51 6.07
C ILE A 59 -9.95 -2.89 7.46
N LYS A 60 -10.19 -1.58 7.52
CA LYS A 60 -10.39 -0.84 8.76
C LYS A 60 -11.60 -1.33 9.55
N THR A 61 -12.68 -1.71 8.88
CA THR A 61 -13.87 -2.25 9.51
C THR A 61 -13.57 -3.59 10.19
N VAL A 62 -12.82 -4.47 9.52
CA VAL A 62 -12.37 -5.74 10.11
C VAL A 62 -11.48 -5.47 11.32
N PHE A 63 -10.44 -4.65 11.19
CA PHE A 63 -9.53 -4.34 12.31
C PHE A 63 -10.28 -3.84 13.57
N LYS A 64 -11.29 -2.98 13.38
CA LYS A 64 -12.12 -2.47 14.47
C LYS A 64 -12.94 -3.58 15.15
N ARG A 65 -13.48 -4.55 14.39
CA ARG A 65 -14.22 -5.70 14.97
C ARG A 65 -13.35 -6.52 15.90
N PHE A 66 -12.05 -6.64 15.59
CA PHE A 66 -11.08 -7.35 16.42
C PHE A 66 -10.49 -6.49 17.56
N GLY A 67 -11.03 -5.30 17.81
CA GLY A 67 -10.63 -4.43 18.91
C GLY A 67 -9.30 -3.71 18.75
N PHE A 68 -8.80 -3.56 17.50
CA PHE A 68 -7.57 -2.81 17.25
C PHE A 68 -7.83 -1.32 17.24
N GLN A 69 -6.88 -0.55 17.76
CA GLN A 69 -6.92 0.90 17.90
C GLN A 69 -6.07 1.58 16.81
N PRO A 70 -6.54 2.69 16.24
CA PRO A 70 -5.78 3.43 15.23
C PRO A 70 -4.62 4.19 15.84
N ILE A 71 -3.47 4.15 15.16
CA ILE A 71 -2.35 5.06 15.42
C ILE A 71 -1.82 5.63 14.10
N GLU A 72 -1.03 6.70 14.23
CA GLU A 72 -0.21 7.24 13.15
C GLU A 72 1.20 7.55 13.65
N THR A 73 2.19 7.41 12.77
CA THR A 73 3.57 7.83 12.99
C THR A 73 3.99 8.79 11.89
N PRO A 74 5.01 9.64 12.10
CA PRO A 74 5.50 10.54 11.06
C PRO A 74 5.97 9.81 9.80
N SER A 75 5.82 10.43 8.64
CA SER A 75 6.36 9.92 7.37
C SER A 75 7.90 9.95 7.34
N MET A 76 8.47 10.90 8.06
CA MET A 76 9.92 11.06 8.26
C MET A 76 10.31 10.53 9.62
N GLU A 77 11.34 9.69 9.65
CA GLU A 77 12.00 9.19 10.87
C GLU A 77 13.46 9.64 10.89
N ASN A 78 14.05 9.66 12.08
CA ASN A 78 15.50 9.81 12.18
C ASN A 78 16.17 8.65 11.43
N LEU A 79 17.19 8.93 10.65
CA LEU A 79 17.87 7.92 9.85
C LEU A 79 18.47 6.81 10.74
N SER A 80 18.92 7.14 11.95
CA SER A 80 19.37 6.18 12.96
C SER A 80 18.28 5.20 13.44
N THR A 81 17.00 5.60 13.37
CA THR A 81 15.86 4.72 13.64
C THR A 81 15.70 3.66 12.56
N LEU A 82 15.99 4.02 11.30
CA LEU A 82 15.73 3.18 10.13
C LEU A 82 16.92 2.27 9.76
N LEU A 83 18.16 2.79 9.82
CA LEU A 83 19.36 2.07 9.38
C LEU A 83 19.65 0.84 10.25
N GLY A 84 20.11 -0.24 9.59
CA GLY A 84 20.48 -1.50 10.24
C GLY A 84 19.30 -2.35 10.70
N LYS A 85 18.06 -2.02 10.28
CA LYS A 85 16.85 -2.76 10.69
C LYS A 85 16.32 -3.67 9.60
N TYR A 86 16.61 -3.36 8.35
CA TYR A 86 16.05 -4.02 7.17
C TYR A 86 17.03 -4.96 6.46
N GLY A 87 18.26 -5.09 7.00
CA GLY A 87 19.38 -5.77 6.33
C GLY A 87 20.01 -4.91 5.24
N GLU A 88 21.12 -5.37 4.67
CA GLU A 88 21.90 -4.60 3.69
C GLU A 88 21.10 -4.20 2.44
N GLU A 89 20.24 -5.09 1.95
CA GLU A 89 19.39 -4.79 0.79
C GLU A 89 18.33 -3.73 1.12
N GLY A 90 17.66 -3.85 2.27
CA GLY A 90 16.64 -2.88 2.69
C GLY A 90 17.22 -1.51 2.98
N ASP A 91 18.39 -1.45 3.59
CA ASP A 91 19.08 -0.17 3.89
C ASP A 91 19.47 0.60 2.62
N LYS A 92 19.77 -0.11 1.51
CA LYS A 92 20.02 0.48 0.18
C LYS A 92 18.76 1.07 -0.46
N LEU A 93 17.58 0.61 -0.04
CA LEU A 93 16.29 1.05 -0.56
C LEU A 93 15.66 2.19 0.25
N LEU A 94 16.31 2.69 1.31
CA LEU A 94 15.84 3.82 2.09
C LEU A 94 15.97 5.14 1.32
N PHE A 95 14.89 5.91 1.24
CA PHE A 95 14.94 7.30 0.79
C PHE A 95 15.51 8.16 1.92
N ARG A 96 16.67 8.76 1.68
CA ARG A 96 17.35 9.69 2.58
C ARG A 96 16.94 11.12 2.24
N ILE A 97 16.75 11.96 3.26
CA ILE A 97 16.35 13.35 3.11
C ILE A 97 17.54 14.23 3.44
N LEU A 98 17.96 15.06 2.50
CA LEU A 98 19.01 16.04 2.73
C LEU A 98 18.61 17.01 3.84
N ASN A 99 19.57 17.38 4.68
CA ASN A 99 19.37 18.39 5.71
C ASN A 99 19.00 19.74 5.07
N SER A 100 18.15 20.51 5.75
CA SER A 100 17.75 21.83 5.26
C SER A 100 18.90 22.85 5.43
N GLY A 101 18.94 23.85 4.55
CA GLY A 101 19.98 24.88 4.54
C GLY A 101 21.27 24.40 3.85
N ASP A 102 22.43 24.81 4.38
CA ASP A 102 23.71 24.36 3.87
C ASP A 102 24.04 22.95 4.39
N PHE A 103 23.56 21.94 3.66
CA PHE A 103 23.72 20.52 4.00
C PHE A 103 25.17 20.02 3.89
N LEU A 104 26.09 20.82 3.32
CA LEU A 104 27.53 20.51 3.22
C LEU A 104 28.35 21.12 4.35
N SER A 105 27.80 21.99 5.19
CA SER A 105 28.55 22.72 6.25
C SER A 105 29.31 21.82 7.21
N GLY A 106 28.86 20.57 7.41
CA GLY A 106 29.54 19.57 8.27
C GLY A 106 30.50 18.63 7.52
N VAL A 107 30.73 18.84 6.22
CA VAL A 107 31.56 17.97 5.37
C VAL A 107 32.92 18.64 5.12
N GLU A 108 34.00 18.03 5.61
CA GLU A 108 35.36 18.46 5.30
C GLU A 108 35.66 18.20 3.81
N GLN A 109 36.05 19.23 3.08
CA GLN A 109 36.44 19.18 1.66
C GLN A 109 37.98 19.17 1.56
N ASN A 110 38.58 18.02 1.85
CA ASN A 110 40.06 17.90 1.80
C ASN A 110 40.64 17.63 0.40
N GLY A 111 39.91 18.04 -0.67
CA GLY A 111 40.31 17.80 -2.07
C GLY A 111 40.10 16.35 -2.56
N GLU A 112 39.59 15.47 -1.74
CA GLU A 112 39.22 14.10 -2.14
C GLU A 112 37.83 14.05 -2.77
N THR A 113 37.62 13.07 -3.66
CA THR A 113 36.28 12.79 -4.22
C THR A 113 35.34 12.36 -3.10
N LEU A 114 34.24 13.08 -2.91
CA LEU A 114 33.23 12.78 -1.90
C LEU A 114 32.57 11.43 -2.20
N GLN A 115 32.75 10.46 -1.30
CA GLN A 115 32.08 9.16 -1.39
C GLN A 115 30.73 9.23 -0.67
N SER A 116 29.64 8.95 -1.39
CA SER A 116 28.26 9.06 -0.86
C SER A 116 28.05 8.29 0.44
N GLU A 117 28.65 7.12 0.59
CA GLU A 117 28.55 6.30 1.81
C GLU A 117 29.16 6.97 3.05
N LYS A 118 30.28 7.67 2.86
CA LYS A 118 30.99 8.37 3.96
C LYS A 118 30.30 9.66 4.39
N ILE A 119 29.64 10.36 3.46
CA ILE A 119 29.04 11.67 3.73
C ILE A 119 27.54 11.59 4.03
N ALA A 120 26.85 10.52 3.59
CA ALA A 120 25.39 10.41 3.71
C ALA A 120 24.88 10.63 5.14
N GLY A 121 25.55 10.07 6.15
CA GLY A 121 25.17 10.27 7.56
C GLY A 121 25.37 11.69 8.08
N LYS A 122 26.24 12.50 7.43
CA LYS A 122 26.48 13.91 7.80
C LYS A 122 25.48 14.85 7.15
N ILE A 123 25.02 14.52 5.93
CA ILE A 123 24.14 15.37 5.12
C ILE A 123 22.66 14.96 5.17
N CYS A 124 22.35 13.79 5.75
CA CYS A 124 21.00 13.26 5.86
C CYS A 124 20.77 12.73 7.29
N GLU A 125 20.09 13.50 8.12
CA GLU A 125 19.69 13.07 9.47
C GLU A 125 18.37 12.32 9.48
N LYS A 126 17.58 12.42 8.40
CA LYS A 126 16.23 11.90 8.28
C LYS A 126 16.10 11.04 7.03
N GLY A 127 15.15 10.10 7.08
CA GLY A 127 14.73 9.31 5.95
C GLY A 127 13.20 9.14 5.91
N LEU A 128 12.67 8.75 4.76
CA LEU A 128 11.28 8.31 4.67
C LEU A 128 11.17 6.89 5.22
N ARG A 129 10.12 6.61 5.97
CA ARG A 129 9.88 5.27 6.55
C ARG A 129 9.74 4.22 5.44
N TYR A 130 10.40 3.10 5.64
CA TYR A 130 10.43 1.97 4.72
C TYR A 130 9.23 1.02 4.90
N ASP A 131 8.78 0.90 6.15
CA ASP A 131 7.61 0.16 6.61
C ASP A 131 6.93 0.91 7.76
N LEU A 132 5.87 0.32 8.32
CA LEU A 132 5.20 0.85 9.50
C LEU A 132 5.63 0.15 10.79
N THR A 133 6.33 -0.99 10.71
CA THR A 133 6.69 -1.82 11.87
C THR A 133 7.84 -1.23 12.68
N VAL A 134 8.92 -0.77 12.03
CA VAL A 134 10.05 -0.14 12.75
C VAL A 134 9.66 1.18 13.42
N PRO A 135 8.94 2.12 12.74
CA PRO A 135 8.36 3.28 13.41
C PRO A 135 7.40 2.93 14.56
N PHE A 136 6.64 1.86 14.43
CA PHE A 136 5.78 1.37 15.48
C PHE A 136 6.57 0.87 16.70
N ALA A 137 7.64 0.11 16.51
CA ALA A 137 8.49 -0.33 17.61
C ALA A 137 9.08 0.86 18.38
N ARG A 138 9.56 1.90 17.68
CA ARG A 138 10.00 3.17 18.29
C ARG A 138 8.84 3.84 19.06
N PHE A 139 7.62 3.87 18.48
CA PHE A 139 6.41 4.42 19.12
C PHE A 139 6.11 3.69 20.42
N VAL A 140 6.10 2.35 20.44
CA VAL A 140 5.84 1.54 21.64
C VAL A 140 6.81 1.89 22.76
N VAL A 141 8.11 2.02 22.46
CA VAL A 141 9.11 2.35 23.47
C VAL A 141 8.92 3.78 23.98
N GLN A 142 8.65 4.72 23.10
CA GLN A 142 8.49 6.15 23.44
C GLN A 142 7.25 6.41 24.31
N TYR A 143 6.16 5.67 24.06
CA TYR A 143 4.86 5.87 24.71
C TYR A 143 4.46 4.72 25.66
N ARG A 144 5.44 3.90 26.10
CA ARG A 144 5.19 2.70 26.90
C ARG A 144 4.34 2.93 28.16
N ASP A 145 4.49 4.13 28.77
CA ASP A 145 3.77 4.51 29.98
C ASP A 145 2.36 5.06 29.72
N GLN A 146 1.99 5.24 28.45
CA GLN A 146 0.69 5.75 27.99
C GLN A 146 -0.15 4.68 27.28
N ILE A 147 0.44 3.50 27.00
CA ILE A 147 -0.24 2.38 26.34
C ILE A 147 -0.34 1.20 27.33
N SER A 148 -1.41 0.41 27.19
CA SER A 148 -1.60 -0.81 28.00
C SER A 148 -1.20 -2.03 27.18
N PHE A 149 -0.44 -2.95 27.79
CA PHE A 149 -0.12 -4.23 27.18
C PHE A 149 -1.14 -5.33 27.57
N PRO A 150 -1.49 -6.28 26.67
CA PRO A 150 -1.09 -6.30 25.24
C PRO A 150 -1.70 -5.15 24.48
N PHE A 151 -0.90 -4.44 23.68
CA PHE A 151 -1.33 -3.32 22.88
C PHE A 151 -1.68 -3.79 21.47
N ARG A 152 -2.89 -3.50 21.02
CA ARG A 152 -3.47 -3.90 19.74
C ARG A 152 -3.67 -2.65 18.87
N ARG A 153 -2.87 -2.49 17.83
CA ARG A 153 -2.95 -1.32 16.95
C ARG A 153 -3.20 -1.67 15.50
N TYR A 154 -3.81 -0.77 14.75
CA TYR A 154 -3.71 -0.76 13.31
C TYR A 154 -3.22 0.60 12.79
N GLN A 155 -2.62 0.59 11.60
CA GLN A 155 -2.09 1.79 10.95
C GLN A 155 -2.22 1.65 9.43
N ILE A 156 -2.83 2.66 8.76
CA ILE A 156 -3.02 2.68 7.32
C ILE A 156 -2.36 3.94 6.79
N GLN A 157 -1.15 3.82 6.31
CA GLN A 157 -0.35 4.96 5.87
C GLN A 157 0.59 4.59 4.71
N PRO A 158 1.10 5.61 3.94
CA PRO A 158 2.08 5.37 2.89
C PRO A 158 3.47 5.04 3.44
N VAL A 159 4.23 4.27 2.67
CA VAL A 159 5.63 3.93 2.90
C VAL A 159 6.42 4.10 1.61
N TRP A 160 7.76 4.21 1.72
CA TRP A 160 8.62 4.55 0.58
C TRP A 160 9.79 3.58 0.46
N ARG A 161 9.95 3.00 -0.72
CA ARG A 161 11.08 2.11 -1.05
C ARG A 161 11.67 2.49 -2.38
N ALA A 162 12.99 2.65 -2.46
CA ALA A 162 13.69 3.00 -3.68
C ALA A 162 13.79 1.84 -4.70
N ASP A 163 12.84 0.94 -4.68
CA ASP A 163 12.73 -0.20 -5.59
C ASP A 163 12.70 0.21 -7.07
N ARG A 164 13.09 -0.71 -7.95
CA ARG A 164 12.85 -0.55 -9.38
C ARG A 164 11.35 -0.71 -9.66
N PRO A 165 10.67 0.33 -10.18
CA PRO A 165 9.24 0.27 -10.41
C PRO A 165 8.84 -0.79 -11.44
N GLN A 166 7.80 -1.57 -11.12
CA GLN A 166 7.16 -2.55 -12.01
C GLN A 166 5.70 -2.76 -11.56
N LYS A 167 4.88 -3.50 -12.31
CA LYS A 167 3.50 -3.82 -11.92
C LYS A 167 3.48 -4.42 -10.50
N GLY A 168 2.64 -3.88 -9.61
CA GLY A 168 2.54 -4.30 -8.20
C GLY A 168 3.75 -3.92 -7.31
N ARG A 169 4.70 -3.10 -7.80
CA ARG A 169 5.84 -2.61 -7.02
C ARG A 169 6.11 -1.14 -7.32
N TYR A 170 5.77 -0.29 -6.38
CA TYR A 170 5.84 1.16 -6.46
C TYR A 170 6.87 1.70 -5.47
N ARG A 171 7.32 2.94 -5.66
CA ARG A 171 8.22 3.62 -4.73
C ARG A 171 7.50 4.26 -3.56
N GLU A 172 6.24 4.60 -3.76
CA GLU A 172 5.30 5.06 -2.74
C GLU A 172 4.05 4.19 -2.82
N PHE A 173 3.67 3.57 -1.71
CA PHE A 173 2.53 2.68 -1.63
C PHE A 173 1.99 2.61 -0.20
N TYR A 174 0.73 2.19 -0.05
CA TYR A 174 0.08 2.09 1.26
C TYR A 174 0.21 0.70 1.85
N GLN A 175 0.58 0.66 3.13
CA GLN A 175 0.47 -0.51 3.98
C GLN A 175 -0.71 -0.34 4.95
N CYS A 176 -1.46 -1.42 5.15
CA CYS A 176 -2.50 -1.51 6.17
C CYS A 176 -2.03 -2.54 7.18
N ASP A 177 -1.39 -2.09 8.24
CA ASP A 177 -0.76 -2.93 9.23
C ASP A 177 -1.64 -3.12 10.45
N VAL A 178 -1.64 -4.32 10.98
CA VAL A 178 -2.28 -4.70 12.24
C VAL A 178 -1.28 -5.48 13.08
N ASP A 179 -1.08 -5.09 14.34
CA ASP A 179 -0.09 -5.68 15.24
C ASP A 179 -0.59 -5.77 16.68
N ILE A 180 -0.08 -6.79 17.37
CA ILE A 180 -0.25 -7.01 18.80
C ILE A 180 1.15 -7.07 19.44
N VAL A 181 1.40 -6.26 20.45
CA VAL A 181 2.67 -6.28 21.19
C VAL A 181 2.43 -6.50 22.68
N GLY A 182 3.40 -7.13 23.35
CA GLY A 182 3.34 -7.41 24.78
C GLY A 182 2.66 -8.74 25.15
N SER A 183 2.62 -9.69 24.21
CA SER A 183 2.11 -11.05 24.47
C SER A 183 2.85 -12.09 23.65
N ASN A 184 3.21 -13.20 24.29
CA ASN A 184 3.86 -14.37 23.65
C ASN A 184 2.84 -15.44 23.20
N SER A 185 1.56 -15.23 23.43
CA SER A 185 0.52 -16.20 23.07
C SER A 185 0.42 -16.39 21.57
N LEU A 186 0.42 -17.65 21.12
CA LEU A 186 0.19 -18.03 19.72
C LEU A 186 -1.27 -17.81 19.27
N LEU A 187 -2.18 -17.52 20.21
CA LEU A 187 -3.55 -17.09 19.90
C LEU A 187 -3.54 -15.77 19.09
N ASN A 188 -2.53 -14.93 19.30
CA ASN A 188 -2.40 -13.68 18.52
C ASN A 188 -2.16 -13.96 17.03
N GLU A 189 -1.34 -14.97 16.71
CA GLU A 189 -1.12 -15.42 15.32
C GLU A 189 -2.40 -15.97 14.72
N ALA A 190 -3.15 -16.78 15.47
CA ALA A 190 -4.41 -17.36 14.99
C ALA A 190 -5.47 -16.27 14.73
N GLU A 191 -5.57 -15.25 15.58
CA GLU A 191 -6.43 -14.09 15.33
C GLU A 191 -6.01 -13.31 14.08
N LEU A 192 -4.70 -13.16 13.81
CA LEU A 192 -4.23 -12.52 12.57
C LEU A 192 -4.62 -13.34 11.34
N VAL A 193 -4.60 -14.66 11.41
CA VAL A 193 -5.09 -15.54 10.34
C VAL A 193 -6.59 -15.33 10.12
N GLN A 194 -7.38 -15.24 11.19
CA GLN A 194 -8.81 -14.95 11.09
C GLN A 194 -9.07 -13.55 10.49
N ILE A 195 -8.25 -12.55 10.82
CA ILE A 195 -8.33 -11.23 10.17
C ILE A 195 -8.05 -11.32 8.67
N VAL A 196 -7.08 -12.13 8.25
CA VAL A 196 -6.81 -12.39 6.81
C VAL A 196 -8.04 -12.99 6.14
N ASP A 197 -8.65 -14.00 6.76
CA ASP A 197 -9.88 -14.63 6.27
C ASP A 197 -11.02 -13.60 6.10
N GLU A 198 -11.34 -12.85 7.15
CA GLU A 198 -12.39 -11.84 7.14
C GLU A 198 -12.17 -10.74 6.09
N VAL A 199 -10.93 -10.25 5.94
CA VAL A 199 -10.59 -9.20 4.97
C VAL A 199 -10.78 -9.71 3.54
N PHE A 200 -10.22 -10.87 3.20
CA PHE A 200 -10.27 -11.36 1.82
C PHE A 200 -11.62 -11.91 1.43
N ASN A 201 -12.39 -12.48 2.38
CA ASN A 201 -13.79 -12.82 2.16
C ASN A 201 -14.64 -11.57 1.88
N ALA A 202 -14.46 -10.48 2.66
CA ALA A 202 -15.17 -9.22 2.45
C ALA A 202 -14.81 -8.58 1.08
N LEU A 203 -13.56 -8.71 0.64
CA LEU A 203 -13.09 -8.25 -0.67
C LEU A 203 -13.39 -9.24 -1.80
N LYS A 204 -13.91 -10.44 -1.49
CA LYS A 204 -14.22 -11.53 -2.46
C LYS A 204 -13.01 -11.99 -3.27
N ILE A 205 -11.83 -11.98 -2.66
CA ILE A 205 -10.58 -12.45 -3.27
C ILE A 205 -10.25 -13.85 -2.74
N ASN A 206 -10.15 -14.83 -3.62
CA ASN A 206 -9.67 -16.17 -3.27
C ASN A 206 -8.17 -16.13 -3.00
N VAL A 207 -7.77 -16.56 -1.81
CA VAL A 207 -6.36 -16.53 -1.38
C VAL A 207 -5.91 -17.87 -0.83
N VAL A 208 -4.58 -18.05 -0.82
CA VAL A 208 -3.91 -19.08 -0.03
C VAL A 208 -2.97 -18.39 0.96
N LEU A 209 -3.04 -18.80 2.22
CA LEU A 209 -2.15 -18.36 3.28
C LEU A 209 -1.05 -19.39 3.47
N LYS A 210 0.20 -19.02 3.22
CA LYS A 210 1.39 -19.78 3.48
C LYS A 210 1.94 -19.44 4.85
N ILE A 211 2.24 -20.46 5.64
CA ILE A 211 2.73 -20.36 7.01
C ILE A 211 4.05 -21.11 7.15
N ASN A 212 5.00 -20.53 7.84
CA ASN A 212 6.23 -21.18 8.29
C ASN A 212 6.68 -20.58 9.63
N ASN A 213 7.84 -20.99 10.14
CA ASN A 213 8.43 -20.45 11.36
C ASN A 213 9.94 -20.29 11.22
N ARG A 214 10.48 -19.15 11.65
CA ARG A 214 11.94 -18.87 11.61
C ARG A 214 12.74 -19.87 12.43
N LYS A 215 12.19 -20.42 13.50
CA LYS A 215 12.84 -21.46 14.32
C LYS A 215 12.94 -22.79 13.57
N VAL A 216 11.93 -23.15 12.77
CA VAL A 216 12.00 -24.32 11.87
C VAL A 216 13.11 -24.13 10.83
N LEU A 217 13.20 -22.94 10.22
CA LEU A 217 14.28 -22.63 9.26
C LEU A 217 15.67 -22.69 9.93
N ALA A 218 15.79 -22.21 11.18
CA ALA A 218 17.03 -22.32 11.96
C ALA A 218 17.36 -23.80 12.27
N GLY A 219 16.35 -24.59 12.66
CA GLY A 219 16.51 -26.05 12.85
C GLY A 219 16.94 -26.77 11.59
N ILE A 220 16.43 -26.38 10.41
CA ILE A 220 16.88 -26.90 9.12
C ILE A 220 18.36 -26.58 8.90
N ALA A 221 18.78 -25.32 9.14
CA ALA A 221 20.17 -24.92 9.00
C ALA A 221 21.11 -25.71 9.94
N GLU A 222 20.67 -25.97 11.17
CA GLU A 222 21.41 -26.79 12.14
C GLU A 222 21.45 -28.27 11.71
N TYR A 223 20.33 -28.85 11.23
CA TYR A 223 20.25 -30.24 10.72
C TYR A 223 21.20 -30.51 9.57
N ILE A 224 21.35 -29.56 8.66
CA ILE A 224 22.31 -29.69 7.55
C ILE A 224 23.74 -29.33 7.95
N GLY A 225 24.01 -28.98 9.22
CA GLY A 225 25.33 -28.66 9.76
C GLY A 225 25.83 -27.25 9.39
N LYS A 226 24.94 -26.29 9.09
CA LYS A 226 25.26 -24.91 8.67
C LYS A 226 24.46 -23.88 9.41
N PRO A 227 24.45 -23.85 10.76
CA PRO A 227 23.64 -22.90 11.54
C PRO A 227 23.95 -21.43 11.24
N ASP A 228 25.21 -21.10 10.99
CA ASP A 228 25.64 -19.72 10.67
C ASP A 228 25.21 -19.25 9.28
N ALA A 229 24.80 -20.16 8.40
CA ALA A 229 24.37 -19.85 7.03
C ALA A 229 22.86 -19.64 6.89
N LEU A 230 22.11 -19.51 7.99
CA LEU A 230 20.64 -19.34 7.98
C LEU A 230 20.17 -18.24 7.03
N VAL A 231 20.82 -17.07 7.05
CA VAL A 231 20.44 -15.94 6.18
C VAL A 231 20.66 -16.27 4.71
N ASP A 232 21.82 -16.88 4.39
CA ASP A 232 22.15 -17.27 3.02
C ASP A 232 21.20 -18.34 2.48
N ILE A 233 20.88 -19.34 3.31
CA ILE A 233 19.92 -20.40 3.00
C ILE A 233 18.55 -19.80 2.71
N THR A 234 18.05 -18.93 3.60
CA THR A 234 16.72 -18.33 3.45
C THR A 234 16.61 -17.43 2.24
N VAL A 235 17.63 -16.62 1.94
CA VAL A 235 17.68 -15.75 0.75
C VAL A 235 17.70 -16.57 -0.55
N ALA A 236 18.40 -17.70 -0.57
CA ALA A 236 18.45 -18.57 -1.75
C ALA A 236 17.11 -19.31 -1.96
N ILE A 237 16.53 -19.87 -0.89
CA ILE A 237 15.24 -20.59 -0.94
C ILE A 237 14.09 -19.66 -1.38
N ASP A 238 14.06 -18.39 -0.97
CA ASP A 238 13.04 -17.42 -1.38
C ASP A 238 12.96 -17.23 -2.91
N LYS A 239 14.02 -17.55 -3.61
CA LYS A 239 14.08 -17.46 -5.07
C LYS A 239 13.63 -18.73 -5.78
N LEU A 240 13.35 -19.82 -5.05
CA LEU A 240 13.08 -21.15 -5.61
C LEU A 240 11.98 -21.13 -6.68
N ASP A 241 10.86 -20.46 -6.39
CA ASP A 241 9.73 -20.34 -7.33
C ASP A 241 10.10 -19.59 -8.63
N LYS A 242 11.17 -18.78 -8.61
CA LYS A 242 11.55 -17.90 -9.74
C LYS A 242 12.67 -18.46 -10.59
N ILE A 243 13.68 -19.05 -9.95
CA ILE A 243 14.91 -19.47 -10.63
C ILE A 243 15.09 -20.99 -10.67
N GLY A 244 14.24 -21.74 -9.96
CA GLY A 244 14.31 -23.20 -9.90
C GLY A 244 15.42 -23.73 -9.00
N ILE A 245 15.35 -25.05 -8.71
CA ILE A 245 16.22 -25.71 -7.72
C ILE A 245 17.68 -25.73 -8.12
N GLU A 246 17.99 -25.90 -9.42
CA GLU A 246 19.36 -25.95 -9.90
C GLU A 246 20.11 -24.62 -9.65
N ALA A 247 19.47 -23.51 -9.94
CA ALA A 247 20.04 -22.18 -9.69
C ALA A 247 20.15 -21.87 -8.18
N VAL A 248 19.17 -22.31 -7.38
CA VAL A 248 19.24 -22.21 -5.91
C VAL A 248 20.43 -23.03 -5.38
N ASN A 249 20.61 -24.26 -5.81
CA ASN A 249 21.76 -25.11 -5.41
C ASN A 249 23.10 -24.48 -5.78
N ALA A 250 23.20 -23.91 -6.98
CA ALA A 250 24.41 -23.20 -7.42
C ALA A 250 24.69 -21.95 -6.55
N GLU A 251 23.67 -21.19 -6.19
CA GLU A 251 23.81 -20.04 -5.28
C GLU A 251 24.25 -20.48 -3.88
N LEU A 252 23.65 -21.55 -3.33
CA LEU A 252 24.03 -22.09 -2.03
C LEU A 252 25.48 -22.59 -2.02
N ALA A 253 25.92 -23.27 -3.07
CA ALA A 253 27.29 -23.69 -3.21
C ALA A 253 28.27 -22.51 -3.26
N GLN A 254 27.94 -21.44 -4.00
CA GLN A 254 28.74 -20.20 -4.03
C GLN A 254 28.86 -19.54 -2.66
N LYS A 255 27.82 -19.67 -1.80
CA LYS A 255 27.79 -19.18 -0.44
C LYS A 255 28.46 -20.11 0.58
N GLY A 256 29.08 -21.19 0.13
CA GLY A 256 29.90 -22.07 0.96
C GLY A 256 29.17 -23.27 1.56
N LEU A 257 27.99 -23.63 1.07
CA LEU A 257 27.36 -24.89 1.44
C LEU A 257 28.00 -26.05 0.62
N ASP A 258 28.41 -27.08 1.30
CA ASP A 258 28.93 -28.29 0.65
C ASP A 258 27.80 -29.16 0.05
N GLU A 259 28.19 -30.07 -0.82
CA GLU A 259 27.25 -30.94 -1.54
C GLU A 259 26.39 -31.79 -0.59
N ASN A 260 26.92 -32.18 0.56
CA ASN A 260 26.19 -32.99 1.55
C ASN A 260 25.09 -32.15 2.23
N ALA A 261 25.38 -30.89 2.59
CA ALA A 261 24.39 -29.96 3.12
C ALA A 261 23.24 -29.69 2.12
N ILE A 262 23.59 -29.48 0.84
CA ILE A 262 22.59 -29.26 -0.23
C ILE A 262 21.74 -30.53 -0.42
N LYS A 263 22.32 -31.72 -0.44
CA LYS A 263 21.58 -32.99 -0.54
C LYS A 263 20.63 -33.24 0.62
N LYS A 264 21.00 -32.86 1.84
CA LYS A 264 20.12 -32.95 3.01
C LYS A 264 18.97 -31.93 2.98
N LEU A 265 19.19 -30.76 2.40
CA LEU A 265 18.20 -29.71 2.31
C LEU A 265 17.07 -30.03 1.32
N GLN A 266 17.38 -30.62 0.18
CA GLN A 266 16.41 -30.85 -0.90
C GLN A 266 15.15 -31.63 -0.48
N PRO A 267 15.23 -32.78 0.23
CA PRO A 267 14.03 -33.51 0.65
C PRO A 267 13.11 -32.69 1.54
N ILE A 268 13.65 -31.72 2.30
CA ILE A 268 12.89 -30.86 3.16
C ILE A 268 12.12 -29.81 2.35
N LEU A 269 12.77 -29.18 1.35
CA LEU A 269 12.14 -28.19 0.47
C LEU A 269 11.00 -28.79 -0.36
N PHE A 270 11.07 -30.05 -0.73
CA PHE A 270 10.08 -30.77 -1.53
C PHE A 270 9.23 -31.75 -0.72
N MET A 271 9.19 -31.59 0.61
CA MET A 271 8.39 -32.42 1.49
C MET A 271 6.90 -32.35 1.09
N LYS A 272 6.33 -33.53 0.80
CA LYS A 272 4.93 -33.69 0.38
C LYS A 272 4.06 -34.07 1.57
N GLY A 273 2.76 -33.90 1.38
CA GLY A 273 1.74 -34.25 2.36
C GLY A 273 1.04 -33.02 2.93
N ASP A 274 0.06 -33.25 3.75
CA ASP A 274 -0.60 -32.20 4.52
C ASP A 274 0.30 -31.66 5.65
N ALA A 275 -0.17 -30.68 6.40
CA ALA A 275 0.61 -30.07 7.45
C ALA A 275 0.98 -31.07 8.56
N ARG A 276 0.08 -31.99 8.92
CA ARG A 276 0.31 -32.99 9.99
C ARG A 276 1.34 -34.04 9.58
N GLU A 277 1.28 -34.48 8.35
CA GLU A 277 2.28 -35.40 7.78
C GLU A 277 3.66 -34.73 7.72
N LYS A 278 3.73 -33.46 7.31
CA LYS A 278 4.96 -32.65 7.32
C LYS A 278 5.51 -32.47 8.74
N PHE A 279 4.66 -32.18 9.74
CA PHE A 279 5.10 -32.09 11.15
C PHE A 279 5.71 -33.39 11.66
N ALA A 280 5.09 -34.53 11.36
CA ALA A 280 5.63 -35.84 11.78
C ALA A 280 7.02 -36.09 11.16
N GLN A 281 7.21 -35.78 9.87
CA GLN A 281 8.51 -35.91 9.19
C GLN A 281 9.55 -34.95 9.77
N LEU A 282 9.19 -33.68 10.01
CA LEU A 282 10.07 -32.67 10.60
C LEU A 282 10.52 -33.04 12.00
N LYS A 283 9.62 -33.55 12.86
CA LYS A 283 9.97 -34.03 14.20
C LYS A 283 11.03 -35.16 14.15
N SER A 284 10.87 -36.08 13.19
CA SER A 284 11.85 -37.15 13.03
C SER A 284 13.23 -36.64 12.58
N LEU A 285 13.25 -35.65 11.66
CA LEU A 285 14.50 -35.06 11.13
C LEU A 285 15.21 -34.17 12.14
N MET A 286 14.45 -33.44 12.97
CA MET A 286 14.95 -32.44 13.91
C MET A 286 15.02 -32.95 15.36
N ALA A 287 14.92 -34.29 15.59
CA ALA A 287 15.02 -34.84 16.92
C ALA A 287 16.38 -34.49 17.58
N GLY A 288 16.31 -33.79 18.73
CA GLY A 288 17.48 -33.27 19.46
C GLY A 288 17.99 -31.90 18.98
N ILE A 289 17.31 -31.27 18.01
CA ILE A 289 17.58 -29.88 17.58
C ILE A 289 16.55 -28.95 18.26
N GLU A 290 16.88 -28.44 19.42
CA GLU A 290 15.96 -27.70 20.32
C GLU A 290 15.22 -26.55 19.61
N VAL A 291 15.92 -25.75 18.81
CA VAL A 291 15.31 -24.63 18.08
C VAL A 291 14.29 -25.11 17.05
N GLY A 292 14.58 -26.22 16.36
CA GLY A 292 13.68 -26.82 15.38
C GLY A 292 12.44 -27.43 16.03
N GLU A 293 12.64 -28.22 17.09
CA GLU A 293 11.54 -28.81 17.88
C GLU A 293 10.60 -27.74 18.38
N LYS A 294 11.13 -26.64 18.96
CA LYS A 294 10.34 -25.52 19.42
C LYS A 294 9.53 -24.85 18.29
N GLY A 295 10.13 -24.67 17.12
CA GLY A 295 9.44 -24.11 15.95
C GLY A 295 8.29 -24.99 15.46
N ILE A 296 8.46 -26.32 15.48
CA ILE A 296 7.42 -27.30 15.11
C ILE A 296 6.28 -27.26 16.12
N GLU A 297 6.58 -27.26 17.43
CA GLU A 297 5.58 -27.17 18.51
C GLU A 297 4.71 -25.90 18.37
N GLU A 298 5.34 -24.76 18.09
CA GLU A 298 4.63 -23.50 17.85
C GLU A 298 3.71 -23.58 16.62
N LEU A 299 4.18 -24.17 15.53
CA LEU A 299 3.34 -24.34 14.34
C LEU A 299 2.19 -25.30 14.55
N GLU A 300 2.41 -26.44 15.21
CA GLU A 300 1.31 -27.38 15.54
C GLU A 300 0.22 -26.69 16.41
N THR A 301 0.67 -25.94 17.42
CA THR A 301 -0.26 -25.18 18.26
C THR A 301 -1.06 -24.15 17.44
N LEU A 302 -0.38 -23.42 16.56
CA LEU A 302 -1.02 -22.45 15.68
C LEU A 302 -2.02 -23.11 14.71
N PHE A 303 -1.64 -24.21 14.07
CA PHE A 303 -2.54 -24.94 13.15
C PHE A 303 -3.75 -25.50 13.87
N ASN A 304 -3.60 -26.03 15.12
CA ASN A 304 -4.73 -26.45 15.93
C ASN A 304 -5.69 -25.28 16.24
N TYR A 305 -5.19 -24.10 16.59
CA TYR A 305 -6.04 -22.91 16.78
C TYR A 305 -6.77 -22.49 15.51
N ILE A 306 -6.10 -22.53 14.34
CA ILE A 306 -6.71 -22.19 13.06
C ILE A 306 -7.83 -23.20 12.72
N ASP A 307 -7.59 -24.51 12.94
CA ASP A 307 -8.57 -25.57 12.75
C ASP A 307 -9.81 -25.35 13.67
N ASP A 308 -9.59 -25.02 14.96
CA ASP A 308 -10.64 -24.74 15.93
C ASP A 308 -11.46 -23.50 15.58
N MET A 309 -10.85 -22.49 14.95
CA MET A 309 -11.52 -21.27 14.48
C MET A 309 -12.33 -21.46 13.19
N ASN A 310 -12.18 -22.61 12.52
CA ASN A 310 -12.88 -22.93 11.27
C ASN A 310 -12.72 -21.83 10.20
N VAL A 311 -11.49 -21.40 9.97
CA VAL A 311 -11.14 -20.37 8.98
C VAL A 311 -11.51 -20.82 7.57
N GLY A 312 -12.10 -19.94 6.78
CA GLY A 312 -12.64 -20.28 5.45
C GLY A 312 -11.64 -20.24 4.29
N ILE A 313 -10.50 -19.55 4.46
CA ILE A 313 -9.44 -19.51 3.43
C ILE A 313 -8.57 -20.77 3.47
N GLU A 314 -7.96 -21.09 2.32
CA GLU A 314 -6.94 -22.13 2.23
C GLU A 314 -5.66 -21.70 2.95
N TYR A 315 -5.08 -22.59 3.73
CA TYR A 315 -3.79 -22.37 4.41
C TYR A 315 -2.91 -23.61 4.36
N GLU A 316 -1.59 -23.39 4.28
CA GLU A 316 -0.62 -24.48 4.15
C GLU A 316 0.67 -24.21 4.92
N LEU A 317 1.31 -25.29 5.38
CA LEU A 317 2.71 -25.26 5.81
C LEU A 317 3.61 -25.24 4.57
N ASP A 318 4.31 -24.11 4.35
CA ASP A 318 5.25 -23.96 3.24
C ASP A 318 6.68 -23.79 3.75
N LEU A 319 7.47 -24.86 3.72
CA LEU A 319 8.86 -24.85 4.19
C LEU A 319 9.80 -24.02 3.29
N THR A 320 9.33 -23.64 2.09
CA THR A 320 10.06 -22.74 1.20
C THR A 320 9.77 -21.27 1.50
N LEU A 321 8.76 -20.97 2.31
CA LEU A 321 8.51 -19.63 2.81
C LEU A 321 9.63 -19.22 3.77
N ALA A 322 10.67 -18.63 3.21
CA ALA A 322 11.83 -18.15 3.94
C ALA A 322 11.91 -16.63 3.95
N ARG A 323 10.89 -15.98 3.38
CA ARG A 323 10.74 -14.54 3.19
C ARG A 323 10.52 -13.82 4.51
N GLY A 324 10.82 -12.56 4.48
CA GLY A 324 10.51 -11.62 5.55
C GLY A 324 11.69 -10.73 5.86
N LEU A 325 11.43 -9.69 6.62
CA LEU A 325 12.47 -8.82 7.13
C LEU A 325 13.27 -9.57 8.22
N ASN A 326 14.53 -9.24 8.35
CA ASN A 326 15.46 -9.97 9.25
C ASN A 326 15.07 -9.90 10.74
N TYR A 327 14.05 -9.14 11.09
CA TYR A 327 13.58 -9.00 12.46
C TYR A 327 12.56 -10.06 12.89
N TYR A 328 12.06 -10.93 12.00
CA TYR A 328 11.14 -12.00 12.38
C TYR A 328 11.86 -13.11 13.16
N THR A 329 11.20 -13.59 14.22
CA THR A 329 11.76 -14.54 15.21
C THR A 329 10.95 -15.83 15.36
N GLY A 330 9.70 -15.86 14.93
CA GLY A 330 8.76 -16.95 15.07
C GLY A 330 7.99 -17.23 13.79
N ALA A 331 6.67 -17.37 13.92
CA ALA A 331 5.78 -17.59 12.78
C ALA A 331 5.93 -16.49 11.72
N ILE A 332 5.87 -16.87 10.45
CA ILE A 332 5.89 -16.00 9.28
C ILE A 332 4.73 -16.36 8.36
N PHE A 333 4.15 -15.33 7.75
CA PHE A 333 2.95 -15.42 6.94
C PHE A 333 3.15 -14.78 5.56
N GLU A 334 2.61 -15.41 4.53
CA GLU A 334 2.51 -14.85 3.20
C GLU A 334 1.13 -15.18 2.60
N VAL A 335 0.43 -14.18 2.07
CA VAL A 335 -0.85 -14.36 1.40
C VAL A 335 -0.69 -14.11 -0.10
N LYS A 336 -1.09 -15.09 -0.91
CA LYS A 336 -1.11 -14.99 -2.37
C LYS A 336 -2.56 -15.08 -2.89
N ALA A 337 -2.88 -14.25 -3.88
CA ALA A 337 -4.13 -14.41 -4.64
C ALA A 337 -4.02 -15.68 -5.52
N LYS A 338 -5.10 -16.48 -5.59
CA LYS A 338 -5.12 -17.74 -6.36
C LYS A 338 -5.42 -17.50 -7.84
N ASP A 339 -6.27 -16.53 -8.14
CA ASP A 339 -6.82 -16.33 -9.47
C ASP A 339 -6.05 -15.32 -10.32
N VAL A 340 -4.99 -14.72 -9.78
CA VAL A 340 -4.16 -13.70 -10.44
C VAL A 340 -2.68 -13.97 -10.19
N ALA A 341 -1.87 -13.91 -11.23
CA ALA A 341 -0.41 -14.01 -11.14
C ALA A 341 0.19 -12.72 -10.53
N MET A 342 -0.01 -12.54 -9.23
CA MET A 342 0.50 -11.42 -8.45
C MET A 342 1.47 -11.91 -7.38
N GLY A 343 2.46 -11.10 -7.03
CA GLY A 343 3.27 -11.36 -5.83
C GLY A 343 2.41 -11.28 -4.56
N SER A 344 3.02 -11.63 -3.42
CA SER A 344 2.38 -11.56 -2.11
C SER A 344 1.55 -10.27 -1.92
N ILE A 345 0.27 -10.42 -1.57
CA ILE A 345 -0.67 -9.29 -1.35
C ILE A 345 -0.81 -8.93 0.13
N SER A 346 -0.41 -9.82 1.03
CA SER A 346 -0.29 -9.59 2.46
C SER A 346 0.83 -10.47 3.01
N GLY A 347 1.40 -10.09 4.15
CA GLY A 347 2.41 -10.86 4.83
C GLY A 347 2.81 -10.25 6.17
N GLY A 348 3.41 -11.06 7.03
CA GLY A 348 3.78 -10.66 8.37
C GLY A 348 4.52 -11.72 9.14
N GLY A 349 4.54 -11.59 10.46
CA GLY A 349 5.13 -12.58 11.36
C GLY A 349 5.41 -12.04 12.75
N ARG A 350 5.98 -12.89 13.60
CA ARG A 350 6.39 -12.59 14.97
C ARG A 350 7.76 -11.93 15.01
N TYR A 351 7.90 -10.89 15.82
CA TYR A 351 9.13 -10.16 16.08
C TYR A 351 9.30 -9.89 17.58
N ASP A 352 10.19 -10.63 18.24
CA ASP A 352 10.33 -10.58 19.70
C ASP A 352 11.34 -9.51 20.19
N ASN A 353 12.26 -9.07 19.35
CA ASN A 353 13.39 -8.23 19.77
C ASN A 353 13.36 -6.82 19.18
N LEU A 354 12.33 -6.46 18.43
CA LEU A 354 12.31 -5.19 17.68
C LEU A 354 12.31 -3.96 18.60
N THR A 355 11.57 -4.01 19.72
CA THR A 355 11.56 -2.95 20.74
C THR A 355 12.89 -2.86 21.50
N GLY A 356 13.60 -3.98 21.61
CA GLY A 356 14.93 -4.05 22.26
C GLY A 356 15.97 -3.16 21.60
N ILE A 357 15.86 -2.93 20.30
CA ILE A 357 16.72 -2.02 19.54
C ILE A 357 16.59 -0.56 20.05
N PHE A 358 15.43 -0.22 20.60
CA PHE A 358 15.12 1.09 21.19
C PHE A 358 15.17 1.10 22.72
N GLY A 359 15.77 0.06 23.34
CA GLY A 359 16.01 -0.02 24.78
C GLY A 359 14.91 -0.69 25.62
N LEU A 360 13.85 -1.23 25.00
CA LEU A 360 12.79 -1.97 25.70
C LEU A 360 12.88 -3.47 25.36
N GLN A 361 13.58 -4.21 26.21
CA GLN A 361 13.79 -5.66 26.04
C GLN A 361 12.55 -6.46 26.47
N GLY A 362 12.39 -7.67 25.90
CA GLY A 362 11.40 -8.66 26.34
C GLY A 362 9.95 -8.37 25.93
N VAL A 363 9.72 -7.45 25.00
CA VAL A 363 8.39 -7.17 24.45
C VAL A 363 8.25 -7.86 23.10
N SER A 364 7.55 -8.98 23.10
CA SER A 364 7.19 -9.71 21.88
C SER A 364 6.10 -8.99 21.11
N GLY A 365 6.16 -9.06 19.79
CA GLY A 365 5.16 -8.53 18.88
C GLY A 365 4.88 -9.48 17.72
N VAL A 366 3.68 -9.42 17.18
CA VAL A 366 3.29 -10.12 15.96
C VAL A 366 2.35 -9.23 15.15
N GLY A 367 2.49 -9.24 13.83
CA GLY A 367 1.64 -8.41 12.98
C GLY A 367 1.63 -8.86 11.52
N ILE A 368 0.65 -8.33 10.81
CA ILE A 368 0.44 -8.56 9.39
C ILE A 368 0.21 -7.23 8.68
N SER A 369 0.74 -7.11 7.46
CA SER A 369 0.59 -5.96 6.58
C SER A 369 -0.16 -6.34 5.32
N PHE A 370 -1.24 -5.62 4.99
CA PHE A 370 -1.97 -5.75 3.74
C PHE A 370 -1.45 -4.70 2.75
N GLY A 371 -1.02 -5.15 1.58
CA GLY A 371 -0.53 -4.29 0.51
C GLY A 371 -1.67 -3.71 -0.33
N ALA A 372 -2.21 -2.56 0.07
CA ALA A 372 -3.41 -1.98 -0.54
C ALA A 372 -3.32 -1.80 -2.07
N ASP A 373 -2.15 -1.42 -2.58
CA ASP A 373 -1.93 -1.22 -4.02
C ASP A 373 -1.96 -2.52 -4.81
N ARG A 374 -1.43 -3.62 -4.27
CA ARG A 374 -1.53 -4.94 -4.89
C ARG A 374 -2.94 -5.52 -4.82
N ILE A 375 -3.63 -5.31 -3.69
CA ILE A 375 -5.05 -5.67 -3.54
C ILE A 375 -5.89 -4.90 -4.57
N TYR A 376 -5.60 -3.61 -4.79
CA TYR A 376 -6.25 -2.80 -5.82
C TYR A 376 -6.04 -3.39 -7.23
N ASP A 377 -4.82 -3.79 -7.56
CA ASP A 377 -4.49 -4.39 -8.85
C ASP A 377 -5.23 -5.73 -9.05
N VAL A 378 -5.32 -6.58 -8.00
CA VAL A 378 -6.09 -7.84 -8.03
C VAL A 378 -7.58 -7.61 -8.22
N LEU A 379 -8.19 -6.71 -7.43
CA LEU A 379 -9.62 -6.36 -7.56
C LEU A 379 -9.95 -5.80 -8.95
N THR A 380 -9.03 -5.02 -9.54
CA THR A 380 -9.20 -4.48 -10.89
C THR A 380 -9.13 -5.58 -11.95
N GLU A 381 -8.16 -6.50 -11.85
CA GLU A 381 -7.97 -7.59 -12.81
C GLU A 381 -9.15 -8.59 -12.79
N LEU A 382 -9.71 -8.82 -11.60
CA LEU A 382 -10.86 -9.73 -11.40
C LEU A 382 -12.23 -9.03 -11.53
N ASN A 383 -12.29 -7.72 -11.76
CA ASN A 383 -13.54 -6.93 -11.80
C ASN A 383 -14.40 -7.08 -10.54
N LEU A 384 -13.79 -7.11 -9.34
CA LEU A 384 -14.49 -7.35 -8.07
C LEU A 384 -14.90 -6.06 -7.34
N PHE A 385 -14.59 -4.87 -7.88
CA PHE A 385 -15.08 -3.63 -7.28
C PHE A 385 -16.61 -3.52 -7.36
N PRO A 386 -17.28 -3.03 -6.31
CA PRO A 386 -18.73 -2.79 -6.36
C PRO A 386 -19.09 -1.84 -7.52
N GLU A 387 -20.20 -2.12 -8.20
CA GLU A 387 -20.71 -1.24 -9.27
C GLU A 387 -21.10 0.15 -8.76
N ARG A 388 -21.57 0.26 -7.52
CA ARG A 388 -22.00 1.49 -6.87
C ARG A 388 -20.87 2.05 -6.01
N ASN A 389 -20.34 3.20 -6.41
CA ASN A 389 -19.34 3.93 -5.64
C ASN A 389 -20.04 4.77 -4.57
N VAL A 390 -20.00 4.34 -3.32
CA VAL A 390 -20.67 4.99 -2.18
C VAL A 390 -20.21 6.44 -1.97
N ASP A 391 -18.99 6.80 -2.38
CA ASP A 391 -18.42 8.15 -2.23
C ASP A 391 -18.64 9.08 -3.44
N SER A 392 -19.45 8.68 -4.43
CA SER A 392 -19.74 9.49 -5.61
C SER A 392 -20.98 10.37 -5.40
N THR A 393 -21.07 11.48 -6.13
CA THR A 393 -22.29 12.29 -6.18
C THR A 393 -23.46 11.43 -6.68
N GLU A 394 -24.53 11.33 -5.91
CA GLU A 394 -25.71 10.51 -6.22
C GLU A 394 -26.76 11.29 -6.99
N ALA A 395 -26.84 12.61 -6.75
CA ALA A 395 -27.82 13.45 -7.42
C ALA A 395 -27.23 14.82 -7.79
N ILE A 396 -27.63 15.35 -8.95
CA ILE A 396 -27.28 16.71 -9.36
C ILE A 396 -28.51 17.50 -9.76
N PHE A 397 -28.65 18.70 -9.21
CA PHE A 397 -29.63 19.67 -9.70
C PHE A 397 -29.06 20.45 -10.89
N LEU A 398 -29.83 20.57 -11.96
CA LEU A 398 -29.47 21.46 -13.07
C LEU A 398 -29.81 22.90 -12.71
N ASN A 399 -28.95 23.83 -13.17
CA ASN A 399 -29.09 25.25 -12.92
C ASN A 399 -29.56 25.95 -14.20
N PHE A 400 -30.79 26.46 -14.20
CA PHE A 400 -31.38 27.20 -15.33
C PHE A 400 -31.33 28.73 -15.14
N GLY A 401 -31.05 29.20 -13.93
CA GLY A 401 -30.94 30.60 -13.58
C GLY A 401 -31.18 30.88 -12.11
N SER A 402 -31.09 32.15 -11.71
CA SER A 402 -31.10 32.51 -10.30
C SER A 402 -32.43 32.22 -9.56
N LYS A 403 -33.55 32.12 -10.27
CA LYS A 403 -34.83 31.75 -9.68
C LYS A 403 -34.88 30.27 -9.35
N GLU A 404 -34.55 29.46 -10.35
CA GLU A 404 -34.53 27.98 -10.28
C GLU A 404 -33.47 27.52 -9.26
N GLU A 405 -32.32 28.18 -9.26
CA GLU A 405 -31.25 27.92 -8.29
C GLU A 405 -31.77 28.09 -6.85
N ARG A 406 -32.40 29.25 -6.55
CA ARG A 406 -32.97 29.53 -5.22
C ARG A 406 -34.05 28.54 -4.82
N TYR A 407 -34.84 28.08 -5.77
CA TYR A 407 -35.85 27.05 -5.53
C TYR A 407 -35.23 25.71 -5.17
N CYS A 408 -34.14 25.32 -5.85
CA CYS A 408 -33.46 24.04 -5.62
C CYS A 408 -32.68 24.01 -4.29
N LEU A 409 -32.14 25.12 -3.80
CA LEU A 409 -31.23 25.14 -2.64
C LEU A 409 -31.80 24.50 -1.36
N PRO A 410 -33.06 24.73 -0.94
CA PRO A 410 -33.62 24.06 0.24
C PRO A 410 -33.65 22.52 0.10
N TYR A 411 -33.99 22.01 -1.08
CA TYR A 411 -34.09 20.58 -1.36
C TYR A 411 -32.72 19.95 -1.47
N LEU A 412 -31.74 20.62 -2.09
CA LEU A 412 -30.35 20.22 -2.08
C LEU A 412 -29.82 20.07 -0.65
N GLN A 413 -30.14 21.04 0.22
CA GLN A 413 -29.76 20.98 1.62
C GLN A 413 -30.45 19.82 2.35
N GLN A 414 -31.74 19.56 2.03
CA GLN A 414 -32.49 18.46 2.61
C GLN A 414 -31.87 17.10 2.22
N LEU A 415 -31.53 16.88 0.94
CA LEU A 415 -30.83 15.65 0.49
C LEU A 415 -29.53 15.45 1.26
N ARG A 416 -28.68 16.48 1.34
CA ARG A 416 -27.40 16.43 2.04
C ARG A 416 -27.54 16.13 3.53
N ARG A 417 -28.54 16.72 4.21
CA ARG A 417 -28.82 16.45 5.64
C ARG A 417 -29.28 15.02 5.89
N ASN A 418 -29.82 14.35 4.89
CA ASN A 418 -30.25 12.97 4.95
C ASN A 418 -29.20 11.99 4.40
N GLY A 419 -27.95 12.46 4.23
CA GLY A 419 -26.81 11.61 3.86
C GLY A 419 -26.67 11.34 2.36
N ILE A 420 -27.47 11.98 1.49
CA ILE A 420 -27.36 11.84 0.04
C ILE A 420 -26.29 12.80 -0.49
N ASN A 421 -25.31 12.28 -1.22
CA ASN A 421 -24.28 13.09 -1.86
C ASN A 421 -24.86 13.83 -3.06
N ALA A 422 -25.25 15.08 -2.88
CA ALA A 422 -25.90 15.86 -3.92
C ALA A 422 -25.16 17.19 -4.20
N GLU A 423 -25.18 17.61 -5.46
CA GLU A 423 -24.62 18.88 -5.91
C GLU A 423 -25.63 19.64 -6.80
N ILE A 424 -25.38 20.94 -7.01
CA ILE A 424 -26.05 21.74 -8.02
C ILE A 424 -24.99 22.22 -9.01
N TYR A 425 -25.32 22.20 -10.31
CA TYR A 425 -24.41 22.72 -11.32
C TYR A 425 -24.17 24.22 -11.07
N PRO A 426 -22.91 24.70 -10.95
CA PRO A 426 -22.64 26.03 -10.39
C PRO A 426 -23.10 27.19 -11.29
N ASP A 427 -23.05 27.03 -12.60
CA ASP A 427 -23.34 28.08 -13.56
C ASP A 427 -24.66 27.82 -14.28
N SER A 428 -25.44 28.87 -14.57
CA SER A 428 -26.52 28.76 -15.54
C SER A 428 -25.96 28.47 -16.93
N ALA A 429 -26.28 27.30 -17.46
CA ALA A 429 -25.75 26.82 -18.74
C ALA A 429 -26.81 26.00 -19.51
N LYS A 430 -26.56 25.79 -20.80
CA LYS A 430 -27.44 24.93 -21.62
C LYS A 430 -27.56 23.53 -21.00
N ILE A 431 -28.79 22.98 -20.97
CA ILE A 431 -29.09 21.63 -20.43
C ILE A 431 -28.10 20.59 -20.95
N GLN A 432 -27.79 20.58 -22.24
CA GLN A 432 -26.89 19.63 -22.84
C GLN A 432 -25.47 19.63 -22.22
N LYS A 433 -24.96 20.82 -21.83
CA LYS A 433 -23.64 20.91 -21.15
C LYS A 433 -23.70 20.30 -19.76
N GLN A 434 -24.75 20.58 -19.02
CA GLN A 434 -24.95 20.08 -17.65
C GLN A 434 -25.21 18.56 -17.64
N MET A 435 -26.03 18.08 -18.58
CA MET A 435 -26.27 16.63 -18.77
C MET A 435 -24.98 15.88 -19.13
N LYS A 436 -24.17 16.46 -20.02
CA LYS A 436 -22.86 15.86 -20.35
C LYS A 436 -21.92 15.83 -19.14
N TYR A 437 -21.95 16.84 -18.28
CA TYR A 437 -21.21 16.83 -17.04
C TYR A 437 -21.67 15.71 -16.10
N ALA A 438 -22.98 15.56 -15.91
CA ALA A 438 -23.55 14.48 -15.10
C ALA A 438 -23.15 13.11 -15.62
N ASP A 439 -23.25 12.90 -16.93
CA ASP A 439 -22.87 11.66 -17.60
C ASP A 439 -21.36 11.35 -17.44
N GLN A 440 -20.49 12.32 -17.71
CA GLN A 440 -19.04 12.19 -17.53
C GLN A 440 -18.60 11.91 -16.09
N ARG A 441 -19.40 12.40 -15.11
CA ARG A 441 -19.18 12.17 -13.68
C ARG A 441 -19.83 10.87 -13.19
N GLY A 442 -20.59 10.18 -14.05
CA GLY A 442 -21.34 8.99 -13.68
C GLY A 442 -22.41 9.24 -12.61
N ILE A 443 -22.94 10.47 -12.54
CA ILE A 443 -24.00 10.84 -11.57
C ILE A 443 -25.30 10.14 -11.96
N PRO A 444 -25.85 9.26 -11.11
CA PRO A 444 -26.98 8.43 -11.49
C PRO A 444 -28.31 9.18 -11.62
N VAL A 445 -28.50 10.28 -10.87
CA VAL A 445 -29.75 11.01 -10.81
C VAL A 445 -29.55 12.48 -11.16
N VAL A 446 -30.33 12.95 -12.13
CA VAL A 446 -30.39 14.37 -12.53
C VAL A 446 -31.76 14.95 -12.16
N ILE A 447 -31.76 16.06 -11.44
CA ILE A 447 -32.94 16.74 -10.93
C ILE A 447 -33.07 18.10 -11.64
N MET A 448 -34.24 18.38 -12.19
CA MET A 448 -34.54 19.57 -12.96
C MET A 448 -35.74 20.28 -12.38
N ALA A 449 -35.66 21.63 -12.29
CA ALA A 449 -36.79 22.48 -12.01
C ALA A 449 -36.73 23.68 -12.94
N GLY A 450 -37.70 23.79 -13.85
CA GLY A 450 -37.96 24.96 -14.63
C GLY A 450 -39.13 25.78 -14.03
N GLU A 451 -39.65 26.73 -14.79
CA GLU A 451 -40.75 27.60 -14.33
C GLU A 451 -42.04 26.80 -14.02
N ASP A 452 -42.33 25.79 -14.83
CA ASP A 452 -43.48 24.91 -14.64
C ASP A 452 -43.36 24.06 -13.38
N GLU A 453 -42.21 23.44 -13.14
CA GLU A 453 -41.96 22.65 -11.94
C GLU A 453 -42.03 23.52 -10.67
N MET A 454 -41.48 24.72 -10.71
CA MET A 454 -41.55 25.66 -9.56
C MET A 454 -42.99 26.04 -9.24
N ASN A 455 -43.81 26.35 -10.27
CA ASN A 455 -45.21 26.71 -10.10
C ASN A 455 -46.05 25.56 -9.54
N ASN A 456 -45.77 24.33 -9.98
CA ASN A 456 -46.46 23.12 -9.56
C ASN A 456 -45.88 22.46 -8.30
N LYS A 457 -44.80 23.00 -7.75
CA LYS A 457 -44.04 22.42 -6.63
C LYS A 457 -43.58 20.98 -6.89
N THR A 458 -43.01 20.76 -8.07
CA THR A 458 -42.51 19.44 -8.51
C THR A 458 -41.06 19.57 -8.92
N PHE A 459 -40.46 18.40 -9.21
CA PHE A 459 -39.17 18.23 -9.88
C PHE A 459 -39.30 17.21 -10.99
N THR A 460 -38.64 17.45 -12.10
CA THR A 460 -38.41 16.41 -13.10
C THR A 460 -37.13 15.66 -12.73
N VAL A 461 -37.23 14.38 -12.35
CA VAL A 461 -36.12 13.51 -11.96
C VAL A 461 -35.82 12.54 -13.10
N LYS A 462 -34.55 12.44 -13.47
CA LYS A 462 -34.06 11.54 -14.52
C LYS A 462 -33.01 10.59 -13.97
N TRP A 463 -33.25 9.28 -14.12
CA TRP A 463 -32.27 8.21 -13.85
C TRP A 463 -31.44 7.95 -15.10
N MET A 464 -30.17 8.29 -15.02
CA MET A 464 -29.27 8.31 -16.19
C MET A 464 -29.03 6.93 -16.78
N LYS A 465 -28.88 5.88 -15.95
CA LYS A 465 -28.61 4.50 -16.39
C LYS A 465 -29.85 3.87 -17.05
N GLU A 466 -31.02 4.17 -16.53
CA GLU A 466 -32.29 3.60 -17.00
C GLU A 466 -32.92 4.40 -18.16
N GLY A 467 -32.51 5.65 -18.32
CA GLY A 467 -33.15 6.59 -19.24
C GLY A 467 -34.57 7.02 -18.82
N ARG A 468 -35.03 6.56 -17.65
CA ARG A 468 -36.36 6.88 -17.09
C ARG A 468 -36.40 8.32 -16.59
N GLN A 469 -37.52 8.98 -16.81
CA GLN A 469 -37.77 10.35 -16.34
C GLN A 469 -39.16 10.44 -15.76
N GLU A 470 -39.30 11.06 -14.58
CA GLU A 470 -40.58 11.22 -13.89
C GLU A 470 -40.71 12.64 -13.34
N ASN A 471 -41.96 13.14 -13.27
CA ASN A 471 -42.27 14.37 -12.54
C ASN A 471 -42.77 13.95 -11.15
N VAL A 472 -42.06 14.45 -10.10
CA VAL A 472 -42.29 14.07 -8.71
C VAL A 472 -42.63 15.28 -7.86
N ALA A 473 -43.52 15.13 -6.88
CA ALA A 473 -43.78 16.19 -5.93
C ALA A 473 -42.52 16.55 -5.14
N ALA A 474 -42.29 17.84 -4.90
CA ALA A 474 -41.10 18.30 -4.22
C ALA A 474 -40.96 17.72 -2.79
N GLU A 475 -42.05 17.41 -2.13
CA GLU A 475 -42.10 16.76 -0.80
C GLU A 475 -41.65 15.29 -0.84
N GLU A 476 -41.81 14.62 -1.99
CA GLU A 476 -41.47 13.20 -2.17
C GLU A 476 -40.05 13.00 -2.70
N LEU A 477 -39.36 14.06 -3.11
CA LEU A 477 -38.04 14.01 -3.74
C LEU A 477 -37.03 13.17 -2.91
N LEU A 478 -37.00 13.37 -1.62
CA LEU A 478 -36.09 12.64 -0.71
C LEU A 478 -36.38 11.13 -0.71
N ASN A 479 -37.66 10.74 -0.65
CA ASN A 479 -38.06 9.32 -0.61
C ASN A 479 -37.73 8.60 -1.91
N ILE A 480 -37.89 9.32 -3.04
CA ILE A 480 -37.66 8.76 -4.37
C ILE A 480 -36.17 8.55 -4.67
N ILE A 481 -35.30 9.40 -4.13
CA ILE A 481 -33.84 9.27 -4.33
C ILE A 481 -33.24 8.25 -3.36
N ASN A 482 -33.85 8.03 -2.20
CA ASN A 482 -33.39 7.02 -1.23
C ASN A 482 -33.76 5.56 -1.61
N ASN A 483 -34.75 5.36 -2.50
CA ASN A 483 -35.17 4.05 -3.00
C ASN A 483 -34.43 3.69 -4.31
#